data_a03a0270c1cd84dbcf45277930b35fbd
#
_entry.id   a03a0270c1cd84dbcf45277930b35fbd
#
_cell.length_a   1.000
_cell.length_b   1.000
_cell.length_c   1.000
_cell.angle_alpha   90.00
_cell.angle_beta   90.00
_cell.angle_gamma   90.00
#
_symmetry.space_group_name_H-M   'P 1'
#
loop_
_entity.id
_entity.type
_entity.pdbx_description
1 polymer ?
#
loop_
_entity_poly.entity_id
_entity_poly.type
_entity_poly.pdbx_seq_one_letter_code
_entity_poly.pdbx_strand_id
1 'polypeptide(L)'
;MSDEMLIRCCAPTMACLKTGSMFNCAFESGKQMTDELRSLNQRLRWNGLRILPLRRQGERVLLYMYRPELLKRDLNHPLARRLLSECGYTCFEVGGCLAQLRTRLKTNDEFPHEVGLFLGYPPADVDGFMHRRDSYKLCGLWKVYDDVESASRQFDRCRRCTKAYLCRYAQGWPLEKLTVLQREVPEHDDRSISGCIKSL
;
A
#
# COMPACT_ATOMS: atom_id res chain seq x y z
N MET A 1 -7.73 -10.84 13.66
CA MET A 1 -6.80 -9.71 13.30
C MET A 1 -7.19 -8.47 14.10
N SER A 2 -6.25 -7.83 14.84
CA SER A 2 -6.56 -6.67 15.69
C SER A 2 -6.50 -5.35 14.92
N ASP A 3 -7.30 -4.35 15.34
CA ASP A 3 -7.27 -3.00 14.77
C ASP A 3 -5.90 -2.32 15.01
N GLU A 4 -5.24 -2.58 16.16
CA GLU A 4 -3.90 -2.08 16.44
C GLU A 4 -2.86 -2.57 15.43
N MET A 5 -2.90 -3.86 15.06
CA MET A 5 -2.01 -4.42 14.04
C MET A 5 -2.25 -3.75 12.68
N LEU A 6 -3.51 -3.51 12.30
CA LEU A 6 -3.84 -2.79 11.08
C LEU A 6 -3.26 -1.38 11.09
N ILE A 7 -3.35 -0.66 12.20
CA ILE A 7 -2.79 0.69 12.35
C ILE A 7 -1.26 0.63 12.20
N ARG A 8 -0.59 -0.27 12.91
CA ARG A 8 0.88 -0.42 12.83
C ARG A 8 1.37 -0.66 11.40
N CYS A 9 0.65 -1.48 10.64
CA CYS A 9 1.04 -1.86 9.28
C CYS A 9 0.52 -0.90 8.20
N CYS A 10 -0.63 -0.26 8.41
CA CYS A 10 -1.39 0.37 7.33
C CYS A 10 -1.76 1.84 7.58
N ALA A 11 -1.38 2.47 8.71
CA ALA A 11 -1.75 3.85 9.00
C ALA A 11 -1.46 4.83 7.85
N PRO A 12 -0.31 4.80 7.16
CA PRO A 12 -0.09 5.68 6.01
C PRO A 12 -1.06 5.45 4.85
N THR A 13 -1.46 4.20 4.60
CA THR A 13 -2.49 3.88 3.59
C THR A 13 -3.87 4.35 4.03
N MET A 14 -4.21 4.19 5.32
CA MET A 14 -5.46 4.68 5.90
C MET A 14 -5.54 6.22 5.84
N ALA A 15 -4.41 6.90 5.91
CA ALA A 15 -4.29 8.37 5.86
C ALA A 15 -4.11 8.95 4.44
N CYS A 16 -4.29 8.18 3.37
CA CYS A 16 -4.00 8.58 1.98
C CYS A 16 -2.55 9.04 1.72
N LEU A 17 -1.60 8.73 2.58
CA LEU A 17 -0.19 9.05 2.39
C LEU A 17 0.55 8.00 1.56
N LYS A 18 -0.07 6.85 1.33
CA LYS A 18 0.49 5.71 0.61
C LYS A 18 -0.64 4.93 -0.08
N THR A 19 -0.36 4.41 -1.25
CA THR A 19 -1.33 3.67 -2.07
C THR A 19 -1.72 2.34 -1.45
N GLY A 20 -0.75 1.59 -0.92
CA GLY A 20 -1.02 0.30 -0.33
C GLY A 20 0.02 -0.13 0.70
N SER A 21 -0.35 -1.08 1.52
CA SER A 21 0.49 -1.73 2.52
C SER A 21 0.31 -3.23 2.47
N MET A 22 1.41 -3.98 2.52
CA MET A 22 1.41 -5.43 2.61
C MET A 22 1.93 -5.87 3.97
N PHE A 23 1.30 -6.87 4.56
CA PHE A 23 1.69 -7.41 5.86
C PHE A 23 1.22 -8.86 6.02
N ASN A 24 1.89 -9.61 6.89
CA ASN A 24 1.51 -10.98 7.20
C ASN A 24 0.58 -11.01 8.42
N CYS A 25 -0.47 -11.83 8.33
CA CYS A 25 -1.36 -12.15 9.44
C CYS A 25 -1.56 -13.65 9.54
N ALA A 26 -1.66 -14.17 10.76
CA ALA A 26 -2.03 -15.56 10.99
C ALA A 26 -3.55 -15.74 11.05
N PHE A 27 -4.02 -16.86 10.48
CA PHE A 27 -5.41 -17.30 10.55
C PHE A 27 -5.47 -18.79 10.78
N GLU A 28 -6.26 -19.22 11.75
CA GLU A 28 -6.45 -20.64 12.10
C GLU A 28 -7.12 -21.42 10.95
N SER A 29 -8.05 -20.75 10.23
CA SER A 29 -8.76 -21.38 9.12
C SER A 29 -9.02 -20.42 7.96
N GLY A 30 -9.28 -20.99 6.76
CA GLY A 30 -9.69 -20.18 5.60
C GLY A 30 -11.06 -19.51 5.78
N LYS A 31 -11.96 -20.13 6.55
CA LYS A 31 -13.27 -19.57 6.86
C LYS A 31 -13.13 -18.33 7.73
N GLN A 32 -12.38 -18.44 8.84
CA GLN A 32 -12.09 -17.30 9.72
C GLN A 32 -11.50 -16.12 8.93
N MET A 33 -10.48 -16.37 8.09
CA MET A 33 -9.89 -15.35 7.23
C MET A 33 -10.96 -14.67 6.35
N THR A 34 -11.79 -15.46 5.68
CA THR A 34 -12.80 -14.93 4.75
C THR A 34 -13.81 -14.04 5.49
N ASP A 35 -14.28 -14.48 6.65
CA ASP A 35 -15.28 -13.77 7.44
C ASP A 35 -14.70 -12.45 8.02
N GLU A 36 -13.48 -12.50 8.56
CA GLU A 36 -12.80 -11.30 9.07
C GLU A 36 -12.51 -10.28 7.95
N LEU A 37 -11.99 -10.72 6.78
CA LEU A 37 -11.72 -9.82 5.66
C LEU A 37 -12.99 -9.24 5.05
N ARG A 38 -14.08 -10.01 5.00
CA ARG A 38 -15.39 -9.51 4.56
C ARG A 38 -15.91 -8.42 5.50
N SER A 39 -15.89 -8.67 6.81
CA SER A 39 -16.28 -7.70 7.83
C SER A 39 -15.46 -6.42 7.73
N LEU A 40 -14.14 -6.54 7.64
CA LEU A 40 -13.24 -5.39 7.53
C LEU A 40 -13.48 -4.59 6.24
N ASN A 41 -13.66 -5.25 5.10
CA ASN A 41 -13.99 -4.57 3.86
C ASN A 41 -15.35 -3.85 3.92
N GLN A 42 -16.34 -4.40 4.64
CA GLN A 42 -17.63 -3.72 4.87
C GLN A 42 -17.45 -2.45 5.70
N ARG A 43 -16.60 -2.50 6.74
CA ARG A 43 -16.30 -1.35 7.61
C ARG A 43 -15.55 -0.24 6.87
N LEU A 44 -14.60 -0.58 6.01
CA LEU A 44 -13.64 0.37 5.43
C LEU A 44 -13.97 0.82 3.99
N ARG A 45 -14.91 0.14 3.30
CA ARG A 45 -15.20 0.42 1.87
C ARG A 45 -15.65 1.86 1.60
N TRP A 46 -16.41 2.45 2.52
CA TRP A 46 -16.91 3.81 2.39
C TRP A 46 -15.81 4.86 2.51
N ASN A 47 -14.70 4.50 3.11
CA ASN A 47 -13.51 5.34 3.22
C ASN A 47 -12.51 5.11 2.06
N GLY A 48 -12.94 4.38 1.01
CA GLY A 48 -12.11 4.14 -0.17
C GLY A 48 -10.97 3.13 0.05
N LEU A 49 -11.08 2.24 1.05
CA LEU A 49 -10.11 1.18 1.31
C LEU A 49 -10.63 -0.20 0.92
N ARG A 50 -9.70 -1.05 0.50
CA ARG A 50 -9.92 -2.47 0.25
C ARG A 50 -8.79 -3.27 0.88
N ILE A 51 -9.12 -4.49 1.34
CA ILE A 51 -8.14 -5.47 1.78
C ILE A 51 -8.40 -6.81 1.12
N LEU A 52 -7.35 -7.48 0.67
CA LEU A 52 -7.43 -8.79 0.04
C LEU A 52 -6.24 -9.68 0.40
N PRO A 53 -6.40 -11.03 0.39
CA PRO A 53 -5.31 -11.95 0.56
C PRO A 53 -4.56 -12.14 -0.76
N LEU A 54 -3.23 -12.03 -0.74
CA LEU A 54 -2.37 -12.25 -1.90
C LEU A 54 -1.80 -13.68 -1.94
N ARG A 55 -1.21 -14.15 -0.83
CA ARG A 55 -0.58 -15.46 -0.73
C ARG A 55 -0.81 -16.07 0.65
N ARG A 56 -1.05 -17.37 0.70
CA ARG A 56 -1.11 -18.12 1.95
C ARG A 56 0.05 -19.12 2.01
N GLN A 57 0.71 -19.20 3.16
CA GLN A 57 1.73 -20.20 3.48
C GLN A 57 1.43 -20.73 4.89
N GLY A 58 0.89 -21.96 4.97
CA GLY A 58 0.40 -22.50 6.22
C GLY A 58 -0.70 -21.63 6.84
N GLU A 59 -0.48 -21.21 8.07
CA GLU A 59 -1.38 -20.30 8.80
C GLU A 59 -1.15 -18.81 8.46
N ARG A 60 -0.01 -18.47 7.87
CA ARG A 60 0.32 -17.09 7.51
C ARG A 60 -0.25 -16.71 6.16
N VAL A 61 -0.87 -15.55 6.11
CA VAL A 61 -1.44 -14.97 4.90
C VAL A 61 -0.83 -13.59 4.68
N LEU A 62 -0.26 -13.38 3.50
CA LEU A 62 0.14 -12.06 3.04
C LEU A 62 -1.13 -11.30 2.63
N LEU A 63 -1.46 -10.26 3.37
CA LEU A 63 -2.57 -9.37 3.12
C LEU A 63 -2.10 -8.10 2.44
N TYR A 64 -2.96 -7.52 1.62
CA TYR A 64 -2.75 -6.25 0.96
C TYR A 64 -3.93 -5.32 1.21
N MET A 65 -3.69 -4.23 1.96
CA MET A 65 -4.63 -3.12 2.12
C MET A 65 -4.24 -2.01 1.15
N TYR A 66 -5.21 -1.50 0.39
CA TYR A 66 -4.93 -0.51 -0.66
C TYR A 66 -6.11 0.44 -0.90
N ARG A 67 -5.83 1.54 -1.58
CA ARG A 67 -6.79 2.51 -2.11
C ARG A 67 -6.93 2.30 -3.60
N PRO A 68 -8.09 1.82 -4.09
CA PRO A 68 -8.28 1.51 -5.51
C PRO A 68 -7.98 2.67 -6.46
N GLU A 69 -8.42 3.89 -6.13
CA GLU A 69 -8.21 5.06 -6.98
C GLU A 69 -6.74 5.49 -7.03
N LEU A 70 -6.04 5.46 -5.88
CA LEU A 70 -4.60 5.73 -5.87
C LEU A 70 -3.84 4.65 -6.64
N LEU A 71 -4.20 3.39 -6.45
CA LEU A 71 -3.57 2.28 -7.18
C LEU A 71 -3.80 2.41 -8.68
N LYS A 72 -5.01 2.74 -9.12
CA LYS A 72 -5.32 2.99 -10.54
C LYS A 72 -4.45 4.10 -11.11
N ARG A 73 -4.33 5.23 -10.40
CA ARG A 73 -3.46 6.34 -10.80
C ARG A 73 -2.00 5.90 -10.92
N ASP A 74 -1.47 5.22 -9.91
CA ASP A 74 -0.05 4.86 -9.84
C ASP A 74 0.32 3.80 -10.89
N LEU A 75 -0.55 2.80 -11.12
CA LEU A 75 -0.34 1.79 -12.17
C LEU A 75 -0.49 2.35 -13.58
N ASN A 76 -1.20 3.47 -13.77
CA ASN A 76 -1.32 4.16 -15.07
C ASN A 76 -0.13 5.08 -15.37
N HIS A 77 0.79 5.30 -14.45
CA HIS A 77 2.02 6.05 -14.73
C HIS A 77 2.81 5.39 -15.86
N PRO A 78 3.30 6.12 -16.90
CA PRO A 78 3.95 5.54 -18.07
C PRO A 78 5.10 4.59 -17.73
N LEU A 79 5.97 5.01 -16.79
CA LEU A 79 7.09 4.17 -16.33
C LEU A 79 6.61 2.92 -15.58
N ALA A 80 5.57 3.02 -14.75
CA ALA A 80 5.00 1.87 -14.05
C ALA A 80 4.42 0.85 -15.04
N ARG A 81 3.70 1.31 -16.08
CA ARG A 81 3.19 0.43 -17.12
C ARG A 81 4.30 -0.28 -17.90
N ARG A 82 5.39 0.43 -18.21
CA ARG A 82 6.56 -0.17 -18.85
C ARG A 82 7.14 -1.28 -17.97
N LEU A 83 7.42 -1.01 -16.69
CA LEU A 83 7.98 -1.98 -15.77
C LEU A 83 7.07 -3.20 -15.58
N LEU A 84 5.76 -3.00 -15.49
CA LEU A 84 4.80 -4.09 -15.42
C LEU A 84 4.83 -4.94 -16.71
N SER A 85 4.91 -4.31 -17.90
CA SER A 85 5.04 -5.03 -19.16
C SER A 85 6.31 -5.87 -19.22
N GLU A 86 7.44 -5.33 -18.78
CA GLU A 86 8.72 -6.06 -18.65
C GLU A 86 8.61 -7.27 -17.72
N CYS A 87 7.78 -7.17 -16.68
CA CYS A 87 7.45 -8.29 -15.78
C CYS A 87 6.40 -9.26 -16.34
N GLY A 88 5.91 -9.06 -17.57
CA GLY A 88 4.94 -9.94 -18.23
C GLY A 88 3.49 -9.67 -17.85
N TYR A 89 3.16 -8.48 -17.31
CA TYR A 89 1.77 -8.09 -17.13
C TYR A 89 1.12 -7.75 -18.48
N THR A 90 -0.05 -8.33 -18.74
CA THR A 90 -0.80 -8.17 -20.00
C THR A 90 -2.10 -7.41 -19.82
N CYS A 91 -2.59 -7.28 -18.59
CA CYS A 91 -3.78 -6.51 -18.25
C CYS A 91 -3.39 -5.42 -17.24
N PHE A 92 -3.73 -4.16 -17.57
CA PHE A 92 -3.36 -2.97 -16.78
C PHE A 92 -4.53 -2.38 -15.98
N GLU A 93 -5.70 -2.99 -16.04
CA GLU A 93 -6.78 -2.69 -15.10
C GLU A 93 -6.41 -3.19 -13.70
N VAL A 94 -6.82 -2.45 -12.66
CA VAL A 94 -6.46 -2.75 -11.26
C VAL A 94 -6.74 -4.21 -10.91
N GLY A 95 -7.92 -4.71 -11.25
CA GLY A 95 -8.30 -6.11 -10.99
C GLY A 95 -7.38 -7.13 -11.69
N GLY A 96 -7.05 -6.88 -12.97
CA GLY A 96 -6.14 -7.70 -13.75
C GLY A 96 -4.71 -7.68 -13.21
N CYS A 97 -4.20 -6.50 -12.86
CA CYS A 97 -2.88 -6.36 -12.23
C CYS A 97 -2.82 -7.13 -10.89
N LEU A 98 -3.84 -7.03 -10.06
CA LEU A 98 -3.90 -7.74 -8.78
C LEU A 98 -3.98 -9.26 -8.95
N ALA A 99 -4.72 -9.74 -9.96
CA ALA A 99 -4.78 -11.17 -10.27
C ALA A 99 -3.42 -11.71 -10.72
N GLN A 100 -2.73 -10.97 -11.60
CA GLN A 100 -1.39 -11.33 -12.08
C GLN A 100 -0.36 -11.29 -10.94
N LEU A 101 -0.38 -10.25 -10.09
CA LEU A 101 0.48 -10.18 -8.90
C LEU A 101 0.28 -11.39 -7.97
N ARG A 102 -0.99 -11.79 -7.72
CA ARG A 102 -1.29 -12.98 -6.91
C ARG A 102 -0.71 -14.26 -7.52
N THR A 103 -0.78 -14.41 -8.83
CA THR A 103 -0.19 -15.56 -9.53
C THR A 103 1.33 -15.56 -9.35
N ARG A 104 2.00 -14.45 -9.62
CA ARG A 104 3.45 -14.30 -9.49
C ARG A 104 3.95 -14.57 -8.06
N LEU A 105 3.23 -14.06 -7.05
CA LEU A 105 3.55 -14.33 -5.63
C LEU A 105 3.42 -15.82 -5.24
N LYS A 106 2.65 -16.61 -5.99
CA LYS A 106 2.49 -18.07 -5.75
C LYS A 106 3.49 -18.92 -6.51
N THR A 107 3.87 -18.49 -7.73
CA THR A 107 4.66 -19.30 -8.65
C THR A 107 6.16 -19.00 -8.61
N ASN A 108 6.55 -17.79 -8.18
CA ASN A 108 7.94 -17.39 -8.13
C ASN A 108 8.54 -17.71 -6.76
N ASP A 109 9.76 -18.24 -6.76
CA ASP A 109 10.54 -18.46 -5.53
C ASP A 109 10.98 -17.13 -4.91
N GLU A 110 11.35 -16.15 -5.75
CA GLU A 110 11.69 -14.79 -5.30
C GLU A 110 10.45 -13.91 -5.21
N PHE A 111 10.47 -13.00 -4.24
CA PHE A 111 9.42 -12.00 -4.07
C PHE A 111 9.44 -11.00 -5.24
N PRO A 112 8.32 -10.77 -5.94
CA PRO A 112 8.28 -9.91 -7.13
C PRO A 112 8.70 -8.47 -6.79
N HIS A 113 9.70 -7.93 -7.51
CA HIS A 113 10.25 -6.59 -7.23
C HIS A 113 9.31 -5.46 -7.64
N GLU A 114 8.50 -5.67 -8.66
CA GLU A 114 7.46 -4.74 -9.11
C GLU A 114 6.37 -4.49 -8.07
N VAL A 115 6.34 -5.24 -6.97
CA VAL A 115 5.42 -5.01 -5.84
C VAL A 115 5.52 -3.58 -5.29
N GLY A 116 6.67 -2.93 -5.44
CA GLY A 116 6.85 -1.53 -5.06
C GLY A 116 5.84 -0.59 -5.72
N LEU A 117 5.43 -0.85 -6.96
CA LEU A 117 4.39 -0.08 -7.67
C LEU A 117 3.03 -0.20 -6.99
N PHE A 118 2.69 -1.40 -6.50
CA PHE A 118 1.44 -1.63 -5.75
C PHE A 118 1.48 -0.99 -4.35
N LEU A 119 2.66 -0.79 -3.80
CA LEU A 119 2.86 -0.10 -2.52
C LEU A 119 2.86 1.43 -2.66
N GLY A 120 2.83 1.96 -3.89
CA GLY A 120 2.89 3.38 -4.18
C GLY A 120 4.29 3.96 -4.01
N TYR A 121 5.34 3.17 -4.28
CA TYR A 121 6.70 3.69 -4.35
C TYR A 121 6.91 4.39 -5.69
N PRO A 122 7.77 5.42 -5.76
CA PRO A 122 8.08 6.09 -7.01
C PRO A 122 8.53 5.09 -8.08
N PRO A 123 7.97 5.11 -9.29
CA PRO A 123 8.36 4.17 -10.35
C PRO A 123 9.86 4.22 -10.69
N ALA A 124 10.51 5.39 -10.57
CA ALA A 124 11.97 5.52 -10.76
C ALA A 124 12.78 4.74 -9.70
N ASP A 125 12.28 4.69 -8.45
CA ASP A 125 12.93 3.91 -7.40
C ASP A 125 12.69 2.41 -7.58
N VAL A 126 11.50 2.01 -8.07
CA VAL A 126 11.21 0.61 -8.41
C VAL A 126 12.09 0.16 -9.58
N ASP A 127 12.21 0.97 -10.63
CA ASP A 127 13.13 0.73 -11.76
C ASP A 127 14.59 0.58 -11.27
N GLY A 128 15.03 1.50 -10.42
CA GLY A 128 16.35 1.43 -9.79
C GLY A 128 16.56 0.13 -9.01
N PHE A 129 15.57 -0.30 -8.25
CA PHE A 129 15.65 -1.56 -7.50
C PHE A 129 15.71 -2.80 -8.40
N MET A 130 14.97 -2.79 -9.50
CA MET A 130 14.96 -3.91 -10.46
C MET A 130 16.25 -4.03 -11.24
N HIS A 131 16.87 -2.92 -11.64
CA HIS A 131 17.98 -2.91 -12.60
C HIS A 131 19.33 -2.45 -12.03
N ARG A 132 19.36 -1.76 -10.88
CA ARG A 132 20.56 -1.13 -10.29
C ARG A 132 20.65 -1.37 -8.78
N ARG A 133 20.40 -2.57 -8.30
CA ARG A 133 20.15 -2.93 -6.88
C ARG A 133 21.11 -2.30 -5.86
N ASP A 134 22.39 -2.17 -6.19
CA ASP A 134 23.42 -1.76 -5.22
C ASP A 134 23.75 -0.27 -5.26
N SER A 135 23.14 0.50 -6.16
CA SER A 135 23.41 1.94 -6.33
C SER A 135 22.36 2.85 -5.65
N TYR A 136 21.66 2.38 -4.63
CA TYR A 136 20.69 3.21 -3.91
C TYR A 136 21.39 4.29 -3.08
N LYS A 137 20.76 5.47 -3.02
CA LYS A 137 21.26 6.64 -2.29
C LYS A 137 20.80 6.69 -0.82
N LEU A 138 19.65 6.12 -0.53
CA LEU A 138 19.03 6.08 0.81
C LEU A 138 18.21 4.80 0.98
N CYS A 139 18.21 4.24 2.19
CA CYS A 139 17.35 3.12 2.57
C CYS A 139 16.40 3.54 3.71
N GLY A 140 15.10 3.35 3.48
CA GLY A 140 14.06 3.65 4.46
C GLY A 140 12.86 2.72 4.30
N LEU A 141 11.67 3.24 4.06
CA LEU A 141 10.50 2.42 3.71
C LEU A 141 10.68 1.67 2.39
N TRP A 142 11.56 2.19 1.53
CA TRP A 142 12.07 1.53 0.32
C TRP A 142 13.51 1.99 0.05
N LYS A 143 14.19 1.38 -0.92
CA LYS A 143 15.50 1.84 -1.41
C LYS A 143 15.29 2.96 -2.43
N VAL A 144 15.86 4.13 -2.17
CA VAL A 144 15.73 5.35 -2.97
C VAL A 144 16.89 5.45 -3.96
N TYR A 145 16.58 5.67 -5.21
CA TYR A 145 17.57 5.78 -6.31
C TYR A 145 17.59 7.17 -6.93
N ASP A 146 16.51 7.93 -6.78
CA ASP A 146 16.35 9.21 -7.45
C ASP A 146 16.26 10.38 -6.45
N ASP A 147 15.11 10.76 -5.99
CA ASP A 147 14.85 11.94 -5.16
C ASP A 147 14.91 11.60 -3.66
N VAL A 148 16.10 11.74 -3.08
CA VAL A 148 16.34 11.45 -1.64
C VAL A 148 15.57 12.41 -0.73
N GLU A 149 15.43 13.67 -1.13
CA GLU A 149 14.79 14.68 -0.29
C GLU A 149 13.28 14.43 -0.18
N SER A 150 12.61 14.19 -1.31
CA SER A 150 11.19 13.84 -1.34
C SER A 150 10.92 12.54 -0.59
N ALA A 151 11.74 11.50 -0.81
CA ALA A 151 11.62 10.23 -0.12
C ALA A 151 11.78 10.38 1.41
N SER A 152 12.77 11.15 1.87
CA SER A 152 12.99 11.42 3.30
C SER A 152 11.78 12.10 3.93
N ARG A 153 11.22 13.13 3.28
CA ARG A 153 10.00 13.79 3.72
C ARG A 153 8.83 12.81 3.82
N GLN A 154 8.69 11.93 2.83
CA GLN A 154 7.62 10.91 2.81
C GLN A 154 7.80 9.88 3.93
N PHE A 155 9.03 9.43 4.21
CA PHE A 155 9.32 8.52 5.32
C PHE A 155 8.94 9.15 6.66
N ASP A 156 9.28 10.42 6.87
CA ASP A 156 8.93 11.15 8.10
C ASP A 156 7.42 11.34 8.26
N ARG A 157 6.73 11.66 7.16
CA ARG A 157 5.26 11.77 7.17
C ARG A 157 4.61 10.44 7.55
N CYS A 158 5.06 9.32 6.97
CA CYS A 158 4.55 7.99 7.28
C CYS A 158 4.81 7.61 8.75
N ARG A 159 6.02 7.86 9.27
CA ARG A 159 6.37 7.58 10.67
C ARG A 159 5.51 8.39 11.65
N ARG A 160 5.38 9.70 11.41
CA ARG A 160 4.53 10.58 12.23
C ARG A 160 3.07 10.18 12.18
N CYS A 161 2.56 9.82 11.01
CA CYS A 161 1.21 9.31 10.84
C CYS A 161 0.95 8.07 11.69
N THR A 162 1.80 7.05 11.59
CA THR A 162 1.64 5.82 12.37
C THR A 162 1.66 6.10 13.87
N LYS A 163 2.58 6.96 14.35
CA LYS A 163 2.63 7.34 15.76
C LYS A 163 1.36 8.05 16.22
N ALA A 164 0.85 9.00 15.43
CA ALA A 164 -0.37 9.75 15.73
C ALA A 164 -1.60 8.83 15.77
N TYR A 165 -1.71 7.88 14.83
CA TYR A 165 -2.82 6.94 14.79
C TYR A 165 -2.82 5.99 15.98
N LEU A 166 -1.66 5.46 16.36
CA LEU A 166 -1.53 4.63 17.56
C LEU A 166 -1.90 5.38 18.83
N CYS A 167 -1.48 6.65 18.95
CA CYS A 167 -1.83 7.49 20.10
C CYS A 167 -3.35 7.70 20.19
N ARG A 168 -4.02 8.00 19.07
CA ARG A 168 -5.48 8.17 19.05
C ARG A 168 -6.23 6.87 19.31
N TYR A 169 -5.74 5.77 18.77
CA TYR A 169 -6.30 4.45 19.05
C TYR A 169 -6.24 4.11 20.53
N ALA A 170 -5.10 4.40 21.18
CA ALA A 170 -4.95 4.24 22.63
C ALA A 170 -5.90 5.14 23.45
N GLN A 171 -6.38 6.25 22.86
CA GLN A 171 -7.43 7.13 23.42
C GLN A 171 -8.85 6.63 23.13
N GLY A 172 -9.01 5.45 22.53
CA GLY A 172 -10.33 4.85 22.24
C GLY A 172 -10.96 5.26 20.91
N TRP A 173 -10.19 5.87 19.98
CA TRP A 173 -10.71 6.17 18.65
C TRP A 173 -10.88 4.89 17.83
N PRO A 174 -12.07 4.62 17.27
CA PRO A 174 -12.27 3.45 16.42
C PRO A 174 -11.54 3.59 15.09
N LEU A 175 -11.20 2.45 14.46
CA LEU A 175 -10.44 2.37 13.22
C LEU A 175 -11.06 3.21 12.09
N GLU A 176 -12.37 3.23 11.99
CA GLU A 176 -13.13 3.96 10.96
C GLU A 176 -12.89 5.48 11.05
N LYS A 177 -12.81 6.04 12.26
CA LYS A 177 -12.52 7.45 12.49
C LYS A 177 -11.05 7.82 12.19
N LEU A 178 -10.17 6.82 12.24
CA LEU A 178 -8.75 6.99 11.85
C LEU A 178 -8.54 6.86 10.34
N THR A 179 -9.58 6.55 9.58
CA THR A 179 -9.49 6.34 8.15
C THR A 179 -9.97 7.59 7.42
N VAL A 180 -9.07 8.24 6.69
CA VAL A 180 -9.39 9.46 5.92
C VAL A 180 -10.19 9.09 4.68
N LEU A 181 -11.26 9.85 4.41
CA LEU A 181 -12.02 9.76 3.17
C LEU A 181 -11.15 10.29 2.02
N GLN A 182 -10.98 9.52 0.97
CA GLN A 182 -10.34 10.02 -0.23
C GLN A 182 -11.29 11.00 -0.91
N ARG A 183 -11.00 12.31 -0.82
CA ARG A 183 -11.64 13.30 -1.70
C ARG A 183 -11.10 13.09 -3.10
N GLU A 184 -11.92 13.26 -4.11
CA GLU A 184 -11.47 13.27 -5.50
C GLU A 184 -10.32 14.28 -5.62
N VAL A 185 -9.14 13.79 -5.99
CA VAL A 185 -7.99 14.67 -6.27
C VAL A 185 -8.27 15.22 -7.68
N PRO A 186 -8.43 16.56 -7.85
CA PRO A 186 -8.50 17.14 -9.19
C PRO A 186 -7.25 16.71 -9.97
N GLU A 187 -7.41 16.33 -11.21
CA GLU A 187 -6.30 16.11 -12.13
C GLU A 187 -5.54 17.45 -12.28
N HIS A 188 -4.30 17.52 -11.80
CA HIS A 188 -3.44 18.69 -11.67
C HIS A 188 -3.56 19.50 -10.37
N ASP A 189 -2.89 19.04 -9.31
CA ASP A 189 -2.06 19.94 -8.50
C ASP A 189 -1.15 19.13 -7.55
N ASP A 190 0.15 19.20 -7.76
CA ASP A 190 1.20 18.59 -6.92
C ASP A 190 1.33 19.28 -5.54
N ARG A 191 0.48 20.30 -5.26
CA ARG A 191 0.54 21.16 -4.07
C ARG A 191 -0.54 20.92 -3.01
N SER A 192 -1.54 20.07 -3.27
CA SER A 192 -2.75 20.05 -2.42
C SER A 192 -2.76 19.03 -1.26
N ILE A 193 -1.70 18.25 -1.07
CA ILE A 193 -1.64 17.24 0.02
C ILE A 193 -1.41 17.88 1.41
N SER A 194 -1.09 19.18 1.46
CA SER A 194 -0.80 19.90 2.72
C SER A 194 -2.04 20.16 3.58
N GLY A 195 -3.23 20.15 2.99
CA GLY A 195 -4.48 20.51 3.69
C GLY A 195 -5.09 19.44 4.58
N CYS A 196 -4.79 18.17 4.33
CA CYS A 196 -5.45 17.06 5.03
C CYS A 196 -4.89 16.79 6.44
N ILE A 197 -3.70 17.31 6.76
CA ILE A 197 -3.02 17.06 8.05
C ILE A 197 -3.37 18.12 9.10
N LYS A 198 -3.93 19.26 8.70
CA LYS A 198 -4.28 20.35 9.65
C LYS A 198 -5.59 20.09 10.43
N SER A 199 -6.37 19.10 10.05
CA SER A 199 -7.63 18.72 10.71
C SER A 199 -7.53 17.47 11.58
N LEU A 200 -6.31 16.97 11.80
CA LEU A 200 -6.04 15.80 12.65
C LEU A 200 -5.29 16.24 13.94
#